data_f212a9e8731e7c9a230663cbb835779a
#
_entry.id   f212a9e8731e7c9a230663cbb835779a
#
_cell.length_a   1.000
_cell.length_b   1.000
_cell.length_c   1.000
_cell.angle_alpha   90.00
_cell.angle_beta   90.00
_cell.angle_gamma   90.00
#
_symmetry.space_group_name_H-M   'P 1'
#
loop_
_entity.id
_entity.type
_entity.pdbx_description
1 polymer ?
#
loop_
_entity_poly.entity_id
_entity_poly.type
_entity_poly.pdbx_seq_one_letter_code
_entity_poly.pdbx_strand_id
1 'polypeptide(L)'
;MATVVVIGGGWSGCAAAIGAKKAGCDVILLERTDLLLGVGNVGGIMRNNGRYTATEECIALGGSELFELTDKFTLHKDMDFPGHEHASIYDVTKIEKNVRDLIKSMNIDLRFISRVVDVETDGLTIRSVELESGEKIYGDAFIETTGSTGPMGNCTKYGNGCAMCVLRCPSFGGRVSITSRCGIEDMVGRRNNGDLGAFSGSIKLLKESLSQEVQKELNEKGCAVVPLPENLRNEEKLDLKVCQQYALPEFSENIVLIDTGHAKLMSPFFNL
;
A
#
# COMPACT_ATOMS: atom_id res chain seq x y z
N MET A 1 10.61 -19.11 -22.86
CA MET A 1 10.91 -18.14 -21.80
C MET A 1 10.28 -18.64 -20.53
N ALA A 2 10.83 -18.35 -19.36
CA ALA A 2 10.19 -18.71 -18.11
C ALA A 2 8.96 -17.81 -17.87
N THR A 3 7.91 -18.39 -17.32
CA THR A 3 6.68 -17.68 -16.95
C THR A 3 6.70 -17.37 -15.46
N VAL A 4 6.63 -16.08 -15.11
CA VAL A 4 6.55 -15.60 -13.73
C VAL A 4 5.14 -15.13 -13.43
N VAL A 5 4.53 -15.69 -12.38
CA VAL A 5 3.20 -15.29 -11.90
C VAL A 5 3.37 -14.43 -10.66
N VAL A 6 2.95 -13.17 -10.76
CA VAL A 6 2.97 -12.21 -9.65
C VAL A 6 1.57 -12.08 -9.08
N ILE A 7 1.42 -12.30 -7.77
CA ILE A 7 0.13 -12.35 -7.08
C ILE A 7 -0.03 -11.12 -6.20
N GLY A 8 -0.86 -10.19 -6.66
CA GLY A 8 -1.13 -8.89 -6.03
C GLY A 8 -0.48 -7.73 -6.79
N GLY A 9 -1.31 -6.81 -7.27
CA GLY A 9 -0.91 -5.66 -8.06
C GLY A 9 -0.62 -4.38 -7.25
N GLY A 10 -0.12 -4.52 -6.00
CA GLY A 10 0.38 -3.40 -5.21
C GLY A 10 1.68 -2.82 -5.78
N TRP A 11 2.28 -1.82 -5.10
CA TRP A 11 3.59 -1.28 -5.52
C TRP A 11 4.63 -2.38 -5.71
N SER A 12 4.72 -3.31 -4.74
CA SER A 12 5.67 -4.43 -4.80
C SER A 12 5.41 -5.35 -5.97
N GLY A 13 4.13 -5.65 -6.27
CA GLY A 13 3.76 -6.51 -7.39
C GLY A 13 4.04 -5.86 -8.74
N CYS A 14 3.75 -4.57 -8.88
CA CYS A 14 4.11 -3.84 -10.10
C CYS A 14 5.63 -3.82 -10.30
N ALA A 15 6.41 -3.59 -9.24
CA ALA A 15 7.87 -3.63 -9.31
C ALA A 15 8.40 -5.01 -9.67
N ALA A 16 7.86 -6.07 -9.05
CA ALA A 16 8.25 -7.46 -9.33
C ALA A 16 7.93 -7.84 -10.79
N ALA A 17 6.75 -7.45 -11.29
CA ALA A 17 6.34 -7.71 -12.66
C ALA A 17 7.24 -6.99 -13.68
N ILE A 18 7.58 -5.73 -13.43
CA ILE A 18 8.52 -4.96 -14.26
C ILE A 18 9.90 -5.62 -14.24
N GLY A 19 10.41 -5.96 -13.05
CA GLY A 19 11.72 -6.61 -12.91
C GLY A 19 11.81 -7.95 -13.64
N ALA A 20 10.79 -8.81 -13.48
CA ALA A 20 10.71 -10.09 -14.19
C ALA A 20 10.64 -9.90 -15.72
N LYS A 21 9.89 -8.91 -16.19
CA LYS A 21 9.81 -8.59 -17.62
C LYS A 21 11.13 -8.10 -18.18
N LYS A 22 11.85 -7.23 -17.46
CA LYS A 22 13.22 -6.78 -17.84
C LYS A 22 14.21 -7.91 -17.85
N ALA A 23 14.03 -8.94 -17.01
CA ALA A 23 14.84 -10.16 -17.02
C ALA A 23 14.50 -11.12 -18.19
N GLY A 24 13.57 -10.76 -19.06
CA GLY A 24 13.21 -11.53 -20.25
C GLY A 24 12.17 -12.62 -19.99
N CYS A 25 11.43 -12.57 -18.90
CA CYS A 25 10.37 -13.52 -18.60
C CYS A 25 9.04 -13.13 -19.26
N ASP A 26 8.17 -14.13 -19.47
CA ASP A 26 6.75 -13.90 -19.64
C ASP A 26 6.14 -13.65 -18.25
N VAL A 27 5.30 -12.63 -18.13
CA VAL A 27 4.80 -12.21 -16.81
C VAL A 27 3.29 -12.13 -16.81
N ILE A 28 2.68 -12.79 -15.83
CA ILE A 28 1.26 -12.69 -15.50
C ILE A 28 1.14 -11.96 -14.15
N LEU A 29 0.48 -10.81 -14.13
CA LEU A 29 0.20 -10.05 -12.91
C LEU A 29 -1.27 -10.19 -12.54
N LEU A 30 -1.54 -10.86 -11.43
CA LEU A 30 -2.89 -11.12 -10.92
C LEU A 30 -3.25 -10.09 -9.85
N GLU A 31 -4.31 -9.32 -10.06
CA GLU A 31 -4.85 -8.40 -9.06
C GLU A 31 -6.29 -8.78 -8.72
N ARG A 32 -6.58 -8.94 -7.42
CA ARG A 32 -7.91 -9.35 -6.95
C ARG A 32 -9.00 -8.30 -7.17
N THR A 33 -8.61 -7.03 -7.28
CA THR A 33 -9.54 -5.91 -7.46
C THR A 33 -9.54 -5.40 -8.89
N ASP A 34 -10.20 -4.29 -9.14
CA ASP A 34 -10.26 -3.60 -10.43
C ASP A 34 -9.22 -2.48 -10.59
N LEU A 35 -8.35 -2.29 -9.58
CA LEU A 35 -7.31 -1.26 -9.55
C LEU A 35 -5.97 -1.83 -9.08
N LEU A 36 -4.88 -1.37 -9.68
CA LEU A 36 -3.52 -1.57 -9.17
C LEU A 36 -3.25 -0.74 -7.92
N LEU A 37 -2.05 -0.89 -7.38
CA LEU A 37 -1.45 -0.16 -6.28
C LEU A 37 -2.03 -0.41 -4.88
N GLY A 38 -3.19 -1.05 -4.73
CA GLY A 38 -3.74 -1.40 -3.42
C GLY A 38 -3.68 -0.24 -2.42
N VAL A 39 -2.93 -0.39 -1.32
CA VAL A 39 -2.72 0.68 -0.33
C VAL A 39 -1.95 1.88 -0.88
N GLY A 40 -1.28 1.76 -2.00
CA GLY A 40 -0.64 2.88 -2.69
C GLY A 40 -1.63 3.95 -3.15
N ASN A 41 -2.88 3.56 -3.45
CA ASN A 41 -3.96 4.51 -3.75
C ASN A 41 -4.44 5.31 -2.53
N VAL A 42 -3.92 5.00 -1.36
CA VAL A 42 -4.24 5.67 -0.10
C VAL A 42 -2.99 6.32 0.49
N GLY A 43 -1.83 5.71 0.27
CA GLY A 43 -0.55 6.10 0.85
C GLY A 43 -0.17 7.55 0.51
N GLY A 44 0.15 7.79 -0.73
CA GLY A 44 0.53 9.12 -1.22
C GLY A 44 1.95 9.54 -0.90
N ILE A 45 2.70 8.78 -0.10
CA ILE A 45 4.10 9.07 0.27
C ILE A 45 4.99 8.03 -0.42
N MET A 46 5.96 8.47 -1.22
CA MET A 46 6.93 7.56 -1.86
C MET A 46 8.28 7.59 -1.19
N ARG A 47 8.83 8.76 -0.95
CA ARG A 47 10.15 8.97 -0.36
C ARG A 47 10.01 9.67 0.96
N ASN A 48 10.62 9.17 2.03
CA ASN A 48 10.67 9.83 3.33
C ASN A 48 11.72 9.16 4.23
N ASN A 49 12.32 9.92 5.14
CA ASN A 49 13.33 9.46 6.09
C ASN A 49 14.42 8.66 5.37
N GLY A 50 14.91 7.55 5.95
CA GLY A 50 15.93 6.69 5.33
C GLY A 50 15.51 6.03 4.02
N ARG A 51 14.21 6.01 3.68
CA ARG A 51 13.73 5.49 2.39
C ARG A 51 14.01 6.42 1.21
N TYR A 52 14.37 7.64 1.47
CA TYR A 52 14.84 8.55 0.42
C TYR A 52 16.10 7.97 -0.24
N THR A 53 17.12 7.63 0.55
CA THR A 53 18.36 7.04 0.08
C THR A 53 18.13 5.68 -0.59
N ALA A 54 17.31 4.81 0.03
CA ALA A 54 16.97 3.51 -0.54
C ALA A 54 16.29 3.62 -1.91
N THR A 55 15.48 4.66 -2.14
CA THR A 55 14.89 4.92 -3.46
C THR A 55 15.96 5.26 -4.49
N GLU A 56 16.90 6.14 -4.14
CA GLU A 56 17.99 6.51 -5.04
C GLU A 56 18.90 5.30 -5.37
N GLU A 57 19.15 4.44 -4.39
CA GLU A 57 19.87 3.19 -4.61
C GLU A 57 19.13 2.25 -5.57
N CYS A 58 17.81 2.08 -5.40
CA CYS A 58 16.99 1.28 -6.33
C CYS A 58 17.03 1.83 -7.76
N ILE A 59 16.98 3.15 -7.92
CA ILE A 59 17.09 3.82 -9.21
C ILE A 59 18.46 3.53 -9.83
N ALA A 60 19.54 3.71 -9.08
CA ALA A 60 20.89 3.46 -9.52
C ALA A 60 21.13 1.99 -9.94
N LEU A 61 20.44 1.06 -9.30
CA LEU A 61 20.48 -0.38 -9.61
C LEU A 61 19.53 -0.77 -10.77
N GLY A 62 18.89 0.18 -11.43
CA GLY A 62 18.07 -0.05 -12.61
C GLY A 62 16.58 -0.30 -12.33
N GLY A 63 16.10 -0.05 -11.11
CA GLY A 63 14.67 -0.15 -10.72
C GLY A 63 13.98 1.21 -10.72
N SER A 64 14.14 2.03 -11.76
CA SER A 64 13.72 3.43 -11.76
C SER A 64 12.24 3.66 -12.13
N GLU A 65 11.63 2.78 -12.91
CA GLU A 65 10.41 3.04 -13.68
C GLU A 65 9.25 3.57 -12.81
N LEU A 66 9.01 2.92 -11.67
CA LEU A 66 7.91 3.34 -10.78
C LEU A 66 8.26 4.61 -10.00
N PHE A 67 9.51 4.80 -9.63
CA PHE A 67 9.95 6.01 -8.93
C PHE A 67 9.92 7.23 -9.85
N GLU A 68 10.43 7.11 -11.06
CA GLU A 68 10.37 8.18 -12.06
C GLU A 68 8.92 8.54 -12.43
N LEU A 69 8.06 7.51 -12.51
CA LEU A 69 6.64 7.75 -12.75
C LEU A 69 6.00 8.48 -11.56
N THR A 70 6.30 8.09 -10.35
CA THR A 70 5.80 8.75 -9.15
C THR A 70 6.28 10.19 -9.06
N ASP A 71 7.54 10.46 -9.40
CA ASP A 71 8.12 11.80 -9.39
C ASP A 71 7.40 12.76 -10.36
N LYS A 72 6.90 12.25 -11.50
CA LYS A 72 6.08 13.05 -12.47
C LYS A 72 4.74 13.48 -11.88
N PHE A 73 4.21 12.75 -10.92
CA PHE A 73 2.94 13.02 -10.24
C PHE A 73 3.11 13.50 -8.82
N THR A 74 4.32 13.87 -8.42
CA THR A 74 4.60 14.44 -7.09
C THR A 74 4.00 15.84 -7.02
N LEU A 75 3.18 16.08 -6.01
CA LEU A 75 2.57 17.37 -5.69
C LEU A 75 3.51 18.22 -4.84
N HIS A 76 4.11 17.61 -3.83
CA HIS A 76 5.00 18.27 -2.88
C HIS A 76 6.26 17.43 -2.67
N LYS A 77 7.41 18.09 -2.58
CA LYS A 77 8.72 17.45 -2.38
C LYS A 77 9.39 17.98 -1.13
N ASP A 78 10.21 17.14 -0.54
CA ASP A 78 11.10 17.49 0.57
C ASP A 78 10.35 18.16 1.73
N MET A 79 9.26 17.50 2.16
CA MET A 79 8.39 18.00 3.21
C MET A 79 8.70 17.33 4.53
N ASP A 80 8.70 18.16 5.58
CA ASP A 80 8.78 17.70 6.96
C ASP A 80 7.42 17.87 7.64
N PHE A 81 6.94 16.82 8.27
CA PHE A 81 5.76 16.86 9.13
C PHE A 81 5.89 15.75 10.20
N PRO A 82 5.10 15.77 11.29
CA PRO A 82 5.26 14.81 12.39
C PRO A 82 5.48 13.38 11.91
N GLY A 83 6.61 12.77 12.34
CA GLY A 83 7.02 11.41 11.99
C GLY A 83 7.61 11.20 10.58
N HIS A 84 7.73 12.24 9.78
CA HIS A 84 8.26 12.17 8.42
C HIS A 84 9.18 13.34 8.11
N GLU A 85 10.34 13.02 7.53
CA GLU A 85 11.32 13.97 7.01
C GLU A 85 11.55 13.67 5.52
N HIS A 86 11.82 14.72 4.74
CA HIS A 86 12.11 14.64 3.30
C HIS A 86 11.01 13.92 2.49
N ALA A 87 9.76 14.03 2.91
CA ALA A 87 8.66 13.31 2.28
C ALA A 87 8.31 13.89 0.92
N SER A 88 8.20 13.02 -0.08
CA SER A 88 7.63 13.35 -1.37
C SER A 88 6.21 12.79 -1.47
N ILE A 89 5.25 13.66 -1.74
CA ILE A 89 3.82 13.34 -1.78
C ILE A 89 3.35 13.30 -3.22
N TYR A 90 2.84 12.16 -3.67
CA TYR A 90 2.30 12.00 -5.02
C TYR A 90 0.77 12.08 -5.07
N ASP A 91 0.26 12.45 -6.23
CA ASP A 91 -1.18 12.53 -6.51
C ASP A 91 -1.79 11.13 -6.67
N VAL A 92 -2.47 10.65 -5.62
CA VAL A 92 -3.12 9.32 -5.63
C VAL A 92 -4.31 9.24 -6.59
N THR A 93 -4.82 10.37 -7.07
CA THR A 93 -5.94 10.39 -8.02
C THR A 93 -5.51 10.09 -9.44
N LYS A 94 -4.21 10.23 -9.73
CA LYS A 94 -3.65 10.10 -11.09
C LYS A 94 -2.73 8.89 -11.25
N ILE A 95 -2.06 8.48 -10.17
CA ILE A 95 -0.92 7.57 -10.28
C ILE A 95 -1.31 6.18 -10.80
N GLU A 96 -2.45 5.63 -10.37
CA GLU A 96 -2.85 4.26 -10.72
C GLU A 96 -3.00 4.05 -12.22
N LYS A 97 -3.71 4.96 -12.89
CA LYS A 97 -3.88 4.89 -14.35
C LYS A 97 -2.53 4.86 -15.08
N ASN A 98 -1.60 5.68 -14.64
CA ASN A 98 -0.30 5.79 -15.28
C ASN A 98 0.59 4.56 -15.03
N VAL A 99 0.53 3.96 -13.85
CA VAL A 99 1.18 2.66 -13.58
C VAL A 99 0.55 1.55 -14.41
N ARG A 100 -0.77 1.51 -14.54
CA ARG A 100 -1.48 0.55 -15.39
C ARG A 100 -1.07 0.66 -16.85
N ASP A 101 -0.94 1.87 -17.36
CA ASP A 101 -0.51 2.12 -18.72
C ASP A 101 0.95 1.67 -18.94
N LEU A 102 1.84 1.91 -17.97
CA LEU A 102 3.21 1.41 -17.98
C LEU A 102 3.25 -0.12 -18.03
N ILE A 103 2.55 -0.81 -17.12
CA ILE A 103 2.48 -2.28 -17.07
C ILE A 103 2.01 -2.85 -18.41
N LYS A 104 0.95 -2.28 -18.98
CA LYS A 104 0.44 -2.71 -20.29
C LYS A 104 1.43 -2.45 -21.43
N SER A 105 2.12 -1.31 -21.42
CA SER A 105 3.11 -0.98 -22.47
C SER A 105 4.30 -1.94 -22.51
N MET A 106 4.59 -2.60 -21.39
CA MET A 106 5.62 -3.63 -21.28
C MET A 106 5.15 -5.03 -21.72
N ASN A 107 3.92 -5.19 -22.21
CA ASN A 107 3.31 -6.47 -22.55
C ASN A 107 3.31 -7.46 -21.38
N ILE A 108 3.00 -6.99 -20.18
CA ILE A 108 2.71 -7.82 -19.01
C ILE A 108 1.23 -8.20 -19.07
N ASP A 109 0.91 -9.50 -18.93
CA ASP A 109 -0.46 -10.01 -18.88
C ASP A 109 -1.10 -9.61 -17.54
N LEU A 110 -1.77 -8.46 -17.54
CA LEU A 110 -2.43 -7.89 -16.35
C LEU A 110 -3.88 -8.38 -16.29
N ARG A 111 -4.19 -9.13 -15.22
CA ARG A 111 -5.53 -9.67 -14.96
C ARG A 111 -6.12 -9.10 -13.69
N PHE A 112 -7.17 -8.32 -13.83
CA PHE A 112 -7.99 -7.82 -12.72
C PHE A 112 -9.07 -8.83 -12.31
N ILE A 113 -9.64 -8.64 -11.12
CA ILE A 113 -10.69 -9.50 -10.55
C ILE A 113 -10.22 -10.97 -10.53
N SER A 114 -8.92 -11.15 -10.30
CA SER A 114 -8.22 -12.43 -10.34
C SER A 114 -7.69 -12.77 -8.95
N ARG A 115 -8.62 -13.01 -8.03
CA ARG A 115 -8.30 -13.35 -6.64
C ARG A 115 -7.78 -14.79 -6.58
N VAL A 116 -6.53 -14.95 -6.17
CA VAL A 116 -5.97 -16.28 -5.87
C VAL A 116 -6.49 -16.73 -4.50
N VAL A 117 -6.96 -17.95 -4.42
CA VAL A 117 -7.54 -18.55 -3.22
C VAL A 117 -6.79 -19.77 -2.74
N ASP A 118 -6.08 -20.46 -3.62
CA ASP A 118 -5.34 -21.67 -3.26
C ASP A 118 -4.10 -21.89 -4.15
N VAL A 119 -3.28 -22.86 -3.78
CA VAL A 119 -2.07 -23.25 -4.50
C VAL A 119 -2.02 -24.77 -4.69
N GLU A 120 -1.48 -25.20 -5.80
CA GLU A 120 -1.13 -26.60 -6.05
C GLU A 120 0.38 -26.76 -5.95
N THR A 121 0.83 -27.68 -5.12
CA THR A 121 2.26 -27.93 -4.87
C THR A 121 2.63 -29.37 -5.23
N ASP A 122 3.87 -29.54 -5.67
CA ASP A 122 4.53 -30.83 -5.84
C ASP A 122 5.80 -30.81 -4.98
N GLY A 123 5.73 -31.40 -3.80
CA GLY A 123 6.74 -31.27 -2.78
C GLY A 123 6.89 -29.82 -2.31
N LEU A 124 8.07 -29.25 -2.51
CA LEU A 124 8.38 -27.84 -2.16
C LEU A 124 8.20 -26.86 -3.33
N THR A 125 7.64 -27.32 -4.44
CA THR A 125 7.49 -26.50 -5.65
C THR A 125 6.03 -26.18 -5.89
N ILE A 126 5.69 -24.89 -6.06
CA ILE A 126 4.37 -24.47 -6.52
C ILE A 126 4.27 -24.75 -8.03
N ARG A 127 3.21 -25.43 -8.46
CA ARG A 127 2.92 -25.74 -9.86
C ARG A 127 1.91 -24.79 -10.47
N SER A 128 0.90 -24.44 -9.70
CA SER A 128 -0.14 -23.52 -10.12
C SER A 128 -0.74 -22.79 -8.92
N VAL A 129 -1.42 -21.69 -9.20
CA VAL A 129 -2.32 -21.03 -8.25
C VAL A 129 -3.74 -21.12 -8.78
N GLU A 130 -4.72 -21.22 -7.89
CA GLU A 130 -6.13 -21.31 -8.24
C GLU A 130 -6.83 -19.99 -7.95
N LEU A 131 -7.55 -19.49 -8.94
CA LEU A 131 -8.40 -18.30 -8.80
C LEU A 131 -9.75 -18.68 -8.16
N GLU A 132 -10.41 -17.71 -7.58
CA GLU A 132 -11.78 -17.86 -7.04
C GLU A 132 -12.79 -18.34 -8.09
N SER A 133 -12.51 -18.10 -9.37
CA SER A 133 -13.28 -18.62 -10.50
C SER A 133 -13.12 -20.14 -10.75
N GLY A 134 -12.13 -20.77 -10.10
CA GLY A 134 -11.71 -22.15 -10.37
C GLY A 134 -10.66 -22.28 -11.48
N GLU A 135 -10.26 -21.19 -12.13
CA GLU A 135 -9.19 -21.21 -13.14
C GLU A 135 -7.84 -21.44 -12.46
N LYS A 136 -7.02 -22.34 -13.02
CA LYS A 136 -5.65 -22.58 -12.59
C LYS A 136 -4.66 -21.82 -13.49
N ILE A 137 -3.75 -21.08 -12.85
CA ILE A 137 -2.69 -20.33 -13.50
C ILE A 137 -1.36 -21.01 -13.23
N TYR A 138 -0.72 -21.48 -14.28
CA TYR A 138 0.56 -22.18 -14.23
C TYR A 138 1.71 -21.20 -14.44
N GLY A 139 2.87 -21.50 -13.85
CA GLY A 139 4.09 -20.73 -14.01
C GLY A 139 5.32 -21.48 -13.55
N ASP A 140 6.48 -21.00 -13.96
CA ASP A 140 7.78 -21.51 -13.53
C ASP A 140 8.23 -20.93 -12.19
N ALA A 141 7.76 -19.70 -11.87
CA ALA A 141 8.02 -19.04 -10.60
C ALA A 141 6.81 -18.21 -10.15
N PHE A 142 6.63 -18.10 -8.84
CA PHE A 142 5.52 -17.39 -8.21
C PHE A 142 6.06 -16.38 -7.23
N ILE A 143 5.58 -15.13 -7.30
CA ILE A 143 5.98 -14.04 -6.42
C ILE A 143 4.75 -13.55 -5.66
N GLU A 144 4.73 -13.75 -4.35
CA GLU A 144 3.67 -13.22 -3.50
C GLU A 144 3.89 -11.76 -3.15
N THR A 145 2.94 -10.93 -3.51
CA THR A 145 2.88 -9.49 -3.23
C THR A 145 1.48 -9.06 -2.78
N THR A 146 0.80 -9.95 -2.04
CA THR A 146 -0.60 -9.76 -1.61
C THR A 146 -0.78 -8.70 -0.51
N GLY A 147 0.32 -8.09 -0.07
CA GLY A 147 0.32 -7.00 0.89
C GLY A 147 0.49 -7.46 2.34
N SER A 148 0.63 -6.49 3.23
CA SER A 148 0.99 -6.68 4.64
C SER A 148 -0.18 -6.48 5.62
N THR A 149 -1.39 -6.27 5.13
CA THR A 149 -2.56 -5.98 5.98
C THR A 149 -3.05 -7.16 6.80
N GLY A 150 -2.40 -8.33 6.62
CA GLY A 150 -2.79 -9.54 7.32
C GLY A 150 -4.14 -10.11 6.87
N PRO A 151 -4.63 -11.16 7.50
CA PRO A 151 -5.96 -11.68 7.22
C PRO A 151 -7.01 -10.63 7.58
N MET A 152 -8.15 -10.66 6.87
CA MET A 152 -9.24 -9.69 7.04
C MET A 152 -9.72 -9.55 8.50
N GLY A 153 -9.57 -10.59 9.31
CA GLY A 153 -9.85 -10.57 10.74
C GLY A 153 -9.05 -9.53 11.53
N ASN A 154 -7.83 -9.20 11.11
CA ASN A 154 -7.03 -8.17 11.76
C ASN A 154 -7.61 -6.77 11.52
N CYS A 155 -8.04 -6.48 10.30
CA CYS A 155 -8.67 -5.21 9.97
C CYS A 155 -9.98 -5.03 10.73
N THR A 156 -10.80 -6.07 10.82
CA THR A 156 -12.07 -6.05 11.56
C THR A 156 -11.85 -5.95 13.06
N LYS A 157 -10.92 -6.75 13.62
CA LYS A 157 -10.65 -6.81 15.06
C LYS A 157 -10.08 -5.50 15.61
N TYR A 158 -9.23 -4.82 14.84
CA TYR A 158 -8.51 -3.63 15.32
C TYR A 158 -9.03 -2.33 14.74
N GLY A 159 -10.11 -2.36 13.96
CA GLY A 159 -10.72 -1.16 13.37
C GLY A 159 -9.82 -0.40 12.41
N ASN A 160 -8.86 -1.06 11.79
CA ASN A 160 -7.78 -0.45 11.01
C ASN A 160 -7.92 -0.66 9.50
N GLY A 161 -9.13 -0.73 9.00
CA GLY A 161 -9.37 -0.70 7.57
C GLY A 161 -8.95 0.66 6.99
N CYS A 162 -8.14 0.68 5.91
CA CYS A 162 -8.17 1.86 5.07
C CYS A 162 -9.53 1.93 4.37
N ALA A 163 -9.95 3.12 3.92
CA ALA A 163 -11.21 3.27 3.19
C ALA A 163 -11.31 2.28 2.00
N MET A 164 -10.19 1.96 1.37
CA MET A 164 -10.09 0.93 0.34
C MET A 164 -10.46 -0.45 0.86
N CYS A 165 -10.00 -0.85 2.06
CA CYS A 165 -10.35 -2.14 2.64
C CYS A 165 -11.84 -2.24 3.02
N VAL A 166 -12.40 -1.18 3.56
CA VAL A 166 -13.83 -1.15 3.96
C VAL A 166 -14.77 -1.31 2.76
N LEU A 167 -14.44 -0.67 1.64
CA LEU A 167 -15.28 -0.72 0.45
C LEU A 167 -14.95 -1.90 -0.47
N ARG A 168 -13.67 -2.24 -0.60
CA ARG A 168 -13.21 -3.19 -1.62
C ARG A 168 -13.11 -4.63 -1.14
N CYS A 169 -12.73 -4.88 0.13
CA CYS A 169 -12.69 -6.25 0.64
C CYS A 169 -14.06 -6.95 0.63
N PRO A 170 -15.18 -6.30 1.00
CA PRO A 170 -16.49 -6.90 0.82
C PRO A 170 -16.84 -7.23 -0.64
N SER A 171 -16.35 -6.40 -1.59
CA SER A 171 -16.68 -6.56 -3.01
C SER A 171 -15.81 -7.61 -3.73
N PHE A 172 -14.54 -7.76 -3.32
CA PHE A 172 -13.54 -8.57 -4.02
C PHE A 172 -12.93 -9.67 -3.15
N GLY A 173 -13.46 -9.90 -1.98
CA GLY A 173 -12.92 -10.84 -1.00
C GLY A 173 -11.68 -10.33 -0.26
N GLY A 174 -11.36 -10.96 0.87
CA GLY A 174 -10.19 -10.65 1.69
C GLY A 174 -8.88 -11.11 1.06
N ARG A 175 -7.76 -10.64 1.63
CA ARG A 175 -6.42 -11.13 1.30
C ARG A 175 -6.32 -12.63 1.59
N VAL A 176 -5.68 -13.35 0.68
CA VAL A 176 -5.23 -14.73 0.87
C VAL A 176 -3.70 -14.72 0.84
N SER A 177 -3.07 -15.29 1.85
CA SER A 177 -1.62 -15.49 1.87
C SER A 177 -1.27 -16.78 1.16
N ILE A 178 -0.46 -16.68 0.12
CA ILE A 178 0.04 -17.83 -0.63
C ILE A 178 1.06 -18.61 0.19
N THR A 179 1.91 -17.91 0.93
CA THR A 179 2.86 -18.50 1.88
C THR A 179 2.16 -19.36 2.91
N SER A 180 1.07 -18.87 3.50
CA SER A 180 0.28 -19.67 4.46
C SER A 180 -0.38 -20.89 3.81
N ARG A 181 -0.78 -20.79 2.54
CA ARG A 181 -1.31 -21.96 1.78
C ARG A 181 -0.24 -23.02 1.55
N CYS A 182 1.03 -22.62 1.48
CA CYS A 182 2.17 -23.53 1.40
C CYS A 182 2.63 -24.06 2.78
N GLY A 183 1.92 -23.75 3.86
CA GLY A 183 2.29 -24.18 5.22
C GLY A 183 3.42 -23.37 5.85
N ILE A 184 3.75 -22.20 5.29
CA ILE A 184 4.78 -21.29 5.79
C ILE A 184 4.08 -20.15 6.55
N GLU A 185 4.62 -19.78 7.72
CA GLU A 185 4.06 -18.66 8.49
C GLU A 185 4.15 -17.36 7.70
N ASP A 186 3.02 -16.66 7.61
CA ASP A 186 2.93 -15.38 6.93
C ASP A 186 3.65 -14.30 7.74
N MET A 187 4.41 -13.47 7.06
CA MET A 187 5.13 -12.36 7.69
C MET A 187 4.15 -11.21 7.95
N VAL A 188 3.75 -11.05 9.21
CA VAL A 188 2.80 -10.04 9.66
C VAL A 188 3.43 -9.07 10.65
N GLY A 189 2.93 -7.84 10.69
CA GLY A 189 3.33 -6.88 11.71
C GLY A 189 2.87 -7.33 13.09
N ARG A 190 3.75 -7.20 14.07
CA ARG A 190 3.43 -7.50 15.48
C ARG A 190 3.58 -6.23 16.32
N ARG A 191 2.70 -6.11 17.30
CA ARG A 191 2.77 -5.06 18.32
C ARG A 191 3.81 -5.41 19.36
N ASN A 192 4.20 -4.44 20.20
CA ASN A 192 5.20 -4.64 21.25
C ASN A 192 4.83 -5.77 22.23
N ASN A 193 3.56 -6.03 22.45
CA ASN A 193 3.06 -7.13 23.28
C ASN A 193 3.03 -8.49 22.56
N GLY A 194 3.52 -8.58 21.32
CA GLY A 194 3.55 -9.78 20.49
C GLY A 194 2.28 -10.08 19.70
N ASP A 195 1.19 -9.39 19.95
CA ASP A 195 -0.06 -9.57 19.21
C ASP A 195 0.07 -9.12 17.75
N LEU A 196 -0.76 -9.69 16.88
CA LEU A 196 -0.88 -9.22 15.51
C LEU A 196 -1.43 -7.80 15.49
N GLY A 197 -0.79 -6.93 14.74
CA GLY A 197 -1.19 -5.55 14.54
C GLY A 197 -1.51 -5.27 13.08
N ALA A 198 -2.43 -4.33 12.84
CA ALA A 198 -2.74 -3.86 11.50
C ALA A 198 -1.76 -2.76 11.07
N PHE A 199 -1.42 -2.72 9.79
CA PHE A 199 -0.77 -1.57 9.19
C PHE A 199 -1.80 -0.46 8.89
N SER A 200 -1.34 0.76 8.78
CA SER A 200 -2.13 1.99 8.83
C SER A 200 -3.39 1.97 7.97
N GLY A 201 -4.49 2.40 8.55
CA GLY A 201 -5.59 3.01 7.83
C GLY A 201 -5.41 4.52 7.74
N SER A 202 -5.96 5.12 6.70
CA SER A 202 -6.10 6.56 6.60
C SER A 202 -7.42 6.90 5.93
N ILE A 203 -7.95 8.07 6.25
CA ILE A 203 -9.19 8.57 5.68
C ILE A 203 -8.84 9.64 4.65
N LYS A 204 -9.52 9.60 3.51
CA LYS A 204 -9.48 10.67 2.52
C LYS A 204 -10.67 11.58 2.72
N LEU A 205 -10.41 12.87 2.78
CA LEU A 205 -11.41 13.92 2.85
C LEU A 205 -11.35 14.74 1.57
N LEU A 206 -12.49 15.23 1.13
CA LEU A 206 -12.51 16.25 0.08
C LEU A 206 -11.88 17.53 0.63
N LYS A 207 -10.92 18.12 -0.09
CA LYS A 207 -10.28 19.36 0.35
C LYS A 207 -11.29 20.47 0.59
N GLU A 208 -12.30 20.55 -0.25
CA GLU A 208 -13.37 21.56 -0.22
C GLU A 208 -14.27 21.44 1.02
N SER A 209 -14.20 20.30 1.74
CA SER A 209 -14.93 20.12 3.01
C SER A 209 -14.20 20.67 4.23
N LEU A 210 -12.97 21.10 4.07
CA LEU A 210 -12.13 21.65 5.15
C LEU A 210 -12.25 23.17 5.22
N SER A 211 -11.79 23.76 6.35
CA SER A 211 -11.74 25.21 6.47
C SER A 211 -10.79 25.83 5.44
N GLN A 212 -11.00 27.09 5.08
CA GLN A 212 -10.17 27.78 4.08
C GLN A 212 -8.70 27.89 4.53
N GLU A 213 -8.46 28.03 5.82
CA GLU A 213 -7.11 28.09 6.41
C GLU A 213 -6.39 26.76 6.18
N VAL A 214 -7.05 25.63 6.47
CA VAL A 214 -6.48 24.29 6.27
C VAL A 214 -6.27 24.00 4.78
N GLN A 215 -7.22 24.38 3.92
CA GLN A 215 -7.06 24.22 2.46
C GLN A 215 -5.85 25.00 1.95
N LYS A 216 -5.67 26.23 2.42
CA LYS A 216 -4.52 27.08 2.05
C LYS A 216 -3.22 26.43 2.48
N GLU A 217 -3.15 25.95 3.73
CA GLU A 217 -1.95 25.31 4.26
C GLU A 217 -1.59 24.03 3.49
N LEU A 218 -2.58 23.19 3.18
CA LEU A 218 -2.40 21.99 2.35
C LEU A 218 -1.88 22.33 0.93
N ASN A 219 -2.42 23.37 0.32
CA ASN A 219 -2.01 23.75 -1.03
C ASN A 219 -0.61 24.38 -1.08
N GLU A 220 -0.24 25.16 -0.07
CA GLU A 220 1.04 25.88 -0.02
C GLU A 220 2.18 25.01 0.54
N LYS A 221 1.91 24.23 1.60
CA LYS A 221 2.92 23.48 2.33
C LYS A 221 2.83 21.96 2.10
N GLY A 222 1.72 21.48 1.50
CA GLY A 222 1.45 20.06 1.32
C GLY A 222 0.98 19.33 2.58
N CYS A 223 1.04 19.95 3.74
CA CYS A 223 0.53 19.41 5.00
C CYS A 223 -0.11 20.52 5.85
N ALA A 224 -1.02 20.10 6.73
CA ALA A 224 -1.58 20.93 7.79
C ALA A 224 -1.58 20.13 9.09
N VAL A 225 -1.09 20.76 10.17
CA VAL A 225 -1.01 20.17 11.51
C VAL A 225 -1.97 20.94 12.41
N VAL A 226 -3.03 20.28 12.86
CA VAL A 226 -4.08 20.90 13.67
C VAL A 226 -4.00 20.35 15.09
N PRO A 227 -3.65 21.17 16.10
CA PRO A 227 -3.56 20.73 17.48
C PRO A 227 -4.90 20.24 18.01
N LEU A 228 -4.89 19.11 18.73
CA LEU A 228 -6.05 18.58 19.40
C LEU A 228 -6.19 19.19 20.81
N PRO A 229 -7.40 19.57 21.22
CA PRO A 229 -7.69 19.86 22.62
C PRO A 229 -7.29 18.67 23.52
N GLU A 230 -6.79 18.96 24.73
CA GLU A 230 -6.31 17.91 25.65
C GLU A 230 -7.34 16.82 25.93
N ASN A 231 -8.62 17.17 26.05
CA ASN A 231 -9.70 16.23 26.30
C ASN A 231 -10.02 15.30 25.12
N LEU A 232 -9.45 15.55 23.94
CA LEU A 232 -9.60 14.71 22.75
C LEU A 232 -8.35 13.88 22.45
N ARG A 233 -7.27 14.08 23.18
CA ARG A 233 -6.04 13.30 23.06
C ARG A 233 -6.26 11.88 23.57
N ASN A 234 -5.75 10.89 22.88
CA ASN A 234 -5.92 9.49 23.26
C ASN A 234 -4.66 8.67 22.96
N GLU A 235 -3.76 8.65 23.93
CA GLU A 235 -2.47 7.93 23.82
C GLU A 235 -2.64 6.41 23.78
N GLU A 236 -3.66 5.86 24.43
CA GLU A 236 -3.91 4.41 24.47
C GLU A 236 -4.13 3.79 23.07
N LYS A 237 -4.57 4.61 22.10
CA LYS A 237 -4.82 4.15 20.73
C LYS A 237 -3.57 4.10 19.86
N LEU A 238 -2.45 4.67 20.27
CA LEU A 238 -1.18 4.59 19.55
C LEU A 238 -0.71 3.13 19.44
N ASP A 239 -1.01 2.29 20.42
CA ASP A 239 -0.62 0.88 20.44
C ASP A 239 -1.44 -0.03 19.52
N LEU A 240 -2.52 0.46 18.93
CA LEU A 240 -3.39 -0.37 18.10
C LEU A 240 -2.81 -0.68 16.73
N LYS A 241 -1.90 0.13 16.22
CA LYS A 241 -1.29 -0.03 14.89
C LYS A 241 0.22 -0.22 15.00
N VAL A 242 0.75 -1.20 14.30
CA VAL A 242 2.19 -1.49 14.27
C VAL A 242 3.01 -0.27 13.86
N CYS A 243 2.58 0.47 12.83
CA CYS A 243 3.28 1.65 12.34
C CYS A 243 3.24 2.85 13.32
N GLN A 244 2.36 2.82 14.30
CA GLN A 244 2.20 3.92 15.27
C GLN A 244 2.91 3.66 16.60
N GLN A 245 3.41 2.46 16.83
CA GLN A 245 4.28 2.18 17.98
C GLN A 245 5.59 2.98 17.93
N TYR A 246 5.94 3.44 16.74
CA TYR A 246 7.08 4.34 16.50
C TYR A 246 6.63 5.78 16.25
N ALA A 247 5.33 6.06 16.38
CA ALA A 247 4.81 7.40 16.20
C ALA A 247 5.27 8.28 17.37
N LEU A 248 5.72 9.45 17.01
CA LEU A 248 6.12 10.45 17.98
C LEU A 248 4.87 10.92 18.75
N PRO A 249 5.04 11.42 20.00
CA PRO A 249 3.94 11.97 20.80
C PRO A 249 3.10 13.01 20.04
N GLU A 250 3.70 13.72 19.10
CA GLU A 250 3.04 14.72 18.25
C GLU A 250 1.83 14.15 17.48
N PHE A 251 1.82 12.84 17.19
CA PHE A 251 0.65 12.21 16.58
C PHE A 251 -0.51 12.01 17.55
N SER A 252 -0.28 11.96 18.86
CA SER A 252 -1.34 11.94 19.86
C SER A 252 -1.94 13.30 20.12
N GLU A 253 -1.18 14.35 19.84
CA GLU A 253 -1.52 15.73 20.15
C GLU A 253 -2.12 16.49 18.97
N ASN A 254 -1.98 15.96 17.76
CA ASN A 254 -2.36 16.67 16.55
C ASN A 254 -3.14 15.81 15.56
N ILE A 255 -3.98 16.46 14.78
CA ILE A 255 -4.45 15.93 13.50
C ILE A 255 -3.45 16.36 12.43
N VAL A 256 -2.90 15.40 11.71
CA VAL A 256 -2.02 15.65 10.56
C VAL A 256 -2.77 15.36 9.29
N LEU A 257 -2.88 16.35 8.43
CA LEU A 257 -3.44 16.24 7.08
C LEU A 257 -2.32 16.42 6.07
N ILE A 258 -2.32 15.60 5.01
CA ILE A 258 -1.38 15.75 3.89
C ILE A 258 -2.12 15.82 2.56
N ASP A 259 -1.57 16.60 1.63
CA ASP A 259 -2.12 16.77 0.28
C ASP A 259 -1.69 15.64 -0.66
N THR A 260 -2.58 14.70 -0.88
CA THR A 260 -2.36 13.60 -1.85
C THR A 260 -3.28 13.69 -3.08
N GLY A 261 -3.72 14.91 -3.43
CA GLY A 261 -4.82 15.15 -4.38
C GLY A 261 -6.19 15.17 -3.68
N HIS A 262 -6.33 14.41 -2.61
CA HIS A 262 -7.33 14.56 -1.55
C HIS A 262 -6.62 14.99 -0.26
N ALA A 263 -7.35 15.49 0.72
CA ALA A 263 -6.80 15.67 2.06
C ALA A 263 -6.74 14.30 2.75
N LYS A 264 -5.55 13.74 2.90
CA LYS A 264 -5.35 12.48 3.61
C LYS A 264 -5.16 12.77 5.09
N LEU A 265 -6.07 12.22 5.90
CA LEU A 265 -5.97 12.28 7.34
C LEU A 265 -5.04 11.16 7.84
N MET A 266 -3.99 11.53 8.56
CA MET A 266 -3.00 10.63 9.15
C MET A 266 -3.23 10.40 10.64
N SER A 267 -4.46 10.50 11.13
CA SER A 267 -4.74 10.36 12.55
C SER A 267 -4.91 8.90 13.00
N PRO A 268 -4.38 8.53 14.17
CA PRO A 268 -4.65 7.26 14.83
C PRO A 268 -6.06 7.14 15.42
N PHE A 269 -6.84 8.21 15.46
CA PHE A 269 -7.96 8.36 16.39
C PHE A 269 -9.32 7.95 15.87
N PHE A 270 -9.47 7.63 14.59
CA PHE A 270 -10.77 7.26 14.07
C PHE A 270 -11.01 5.75 14.19
N ASN A 271 -11.89 5.37 15.09
CA ASN A 271 -12.65 4.14 14.99
C ASN A 271 -13.69 4.37 13.90
N LEU A 272 -13.52 3.75 12.76
CA LEU A 272 -14.58 3.53 11.80
C LEU A 272 -15.43 2.36 12.26
#